data_7cb8e6b31afa67d1b0f54ff9a5f51f97
#
_entry.id   7cb8e6b31afa67d1b0f54ff9a5f51f97
#
_cell.length_a   1.000
_cell.length_b   1.000
_cell.length_c   1.000
_cell.angle_alpha   90.00
_cell.angle_beta   90.00
_cell.angle_gamma   90.00
#
_symmetry.space_group_name_H-M   'P 1'
#
loop_
_entity.id
_entity.type
_entity.pdbx_description
1 polymer ?
#
loop_
_entity_poly.entity_id
_entity_poly.type
_entity_poly.pdbx_seq_one_letter_code
_entity_poly.pdbx_strand_id
1 'polypeptide(L)'
;MTSPGSQTRIRWLGDSQKVIRGFSDEARQNLGNDLQRLDEGEEPLDFAPMGAVLPGVFELRDGDSEHWYRVLYIPLEGLIYVLHCFTKKTNQTPPKETETAGRRLQLLRQEVARRKKEAKHEK
;
A
#
# COMPACT_ATOMS: atom_id res chain seq x y z
N MET A 1 -10.84 -0.55 -19.54
CA MET A 1 -10.48 -1.98 -19.67
C MET A 1 -9.00 -2.13 -19.93
N THR A 2 -8.36 -2.99 -19.17
CA THR A 2 -6.93 -3.21 -19.30
C THR A 2 -6.65 -4.08 -20.53
N SER A 3 -5.79 -3.62 -21.43
CA SER A 3 -5.44 -4.40 -22.61
C SER A 3 -4.59 -5.62 -22.21
N PRO A 4 -4.62 -6.70 -22.98
CA PRO A 4 -3.74 -7.84 -22.74
C PRO A 4 -2.29 -7.38 -22.74
N GLY A 5 -1.54 -7.77 -21.72
CA GLY A 5 -0.15 -7.37 -21.56
C GLY A 5 0.07 -6.08 -20.79
N SER A 6 -0.99 -5.30 -20.54
CA SER A 6 -0.88 -4.15 -19.65
C SER A 6 -0.70 -4.62 -18.22
N GLN A 7 0.23 -4.00 -17.51
CA GLN A 7 0.47 -4.33 -16.12
C GLN A 7 0.06 -3.17 -15.24
N THR A 8 -0.53 -3.48 -14.08
CA THR A 8 -0.85 -2.45 -13.12
C THR A 8 0.45 -1.92 -12.50
N ARG A 9 0.37 -0.71 -11.96
CA ARG A 9 1.48 -0.15 -11.19
C ARG A 9 1.45 -0.57 -9.73
N ILE A 10 0.42 -1.36 -9.33
CA ILE A 10 0.29 -1.84 -7.97
C ILE A 10 1.19 -3.04 -7.75
N ARG A 11 1.96 -3.01 -6.66
CA ARG A 11 2.84 -4.11 -6.24
C ARG A 11 2.49 -4.47 -4.80
N TRP A 12 2.19 -5.74 -4.57
CA TRP A 12 1.78 -6.22 -3.26
C TRP A 12 2.97 -6.81 -2.52
N LEU A 13 3.21 -6.36 -1.28
CA LEU A 13 4.30 -6.89 -0.46
C LEU A 13 3.75 -7.79 0.64
N GLY A 14 4.51 -8.84 0.96
CA GLY A 14 4.13 -9.81 1.98
C GLY A 14 2.75 -10.39 1.72
N ASP A 15 1.94 -10.44 2.75
CA ASP A 15 0.58 -10.99 2.71
C ASP A 15 -0.50 -9.95 2.41
N SER A 16 -0.12 -8.74 2.01
CA SER A 16 -1.06 -7.61 1.92
C SER A 16 -2.24 -7.90 0.98
N GLN A 17 -2.00 -8.54 -0.17
CA GLN A 17 -3.08 -8.87 -1.09
C GLN A 17 -4.02 -9.91 -0.51
N LYS A 18 -3.47 -10.91 0.17
CA LYS A 18 -4.28 -11.93 0.84
C LYS A 18 -5.16 -11.31 1.92
N VAL A 19 -4.59 -10.39 2.69
CA VAL A 19 -5.32 -9.74 3.79
C VAL A 19 -6.49 -8.91 3.27
N ILE A 20 -6.25 -8.09 2.23
CA ILE A 20 -7.33 -7.25 1.70
C ILE A 20 -8.47 -8.10 1.12
N ARG A 21 -8.16 -9.25 0.56
CA ARG A 21 -9.19 -10.18 0.06
C ARG A 21 -10.11 -10.69 1.17
N GLY A 22 -9.65 -10.68 2.42
CA GLY A 22 -10.45 -11.07 3.56
C GLY A 22 -11.28 -9.96 4.18
N PHE A 23 -11.19 -8.73 3.68
CA PHE A 23 -12.01 -7.61 4.15
C PHE A 23 -13.47 -7.82 3.73
N SER A 24 -14.38 -7.05 4.34
CA SER A 24 -15.78 -7.07 3.93
C SER A 24 -15.89 -6.71 2.44
N ASP A 25 -16.99 -7.14 1.80
CA ASP A 25 -17.20 -6.85 0.39
C ASP A 25 -17.19 -5.34 0.11
N GLU A 26 -17.84 -4.57 0.98
CA GLU A 26 -17.88 -3.12 0.84
C GLU A 26 -16.48 -2.51 0.97
N ALA A 27 -15.72 -2.92 1.98
CA ALA A 27 -14.37 -2.40 2.18
C ALA A 27 -13.45 -2.77 1.00
N ARG A 28 -13.55 -4.01 0.51
CA ARG A 28 -12.76 -4.41 -0.66
C ARG A 28 -13.08 -3.56 -1.87
N GLN A 29 -14.36 -3.27 -2.09
CA GLN A 29 -14.77 -2.47 -3.23
C GLN A 29 -14.27 -1.02 -3.10
N ASN A 30 -14.45 -0.41 -1.94
CA ASN A 30 -14.04 0.97 -1.72
C ASN A 30 -12.52 1.14 -1.79
N LEU A 31 -11.78 0.25 -1.13
CA LEU A 31 -10.32 0.31 -1.15
C LEU A 31 -9.76 -0.10 -2.51
N GLY A 32 -10.40 -1.05 -3.18
CA GLY A 32 -10.03 -1.44 -4.54
C GLY A 32 -10.21 -0.30 -5.52
N ASN A 33 -11.28 0.48 -5.39
CA ASN A 33 -11.49 1.66 -6.21
C ASN A 33 -10.40 2.70 -5.99
N ASP A 34 -9.98 2.92 -4.74
CA ASP A 34 -8.89 3.84 -4.43
C ASP A 34 -7.55 3.35 -4.98
N LEU A 35 -7.29 2.06 -4.91
CA LEU A 35 -6.09 1.47 -5.53
C LEU A 35 -6.12 1.64 -7.04
N GLN A 36 -7.29 1.49 -7.66
CA GLN A 36 -7.45 1.73 -9.10
C GLN A 36 -7.14 3.19 -9.46
N ARG A 37 -7.61 4.13 -8.64
CA ARG A 37 -7.30 5.54 -8.86
C ARG A 37 -5.80 5.79 -8.81
N LEU A 38 -5.11 5.18 -7.83
CA LEU A 38 -3.66 5.27 -7.74
C LEU A 38 -2.98 4.67 -8.98
N ASP A 39 -3.48 3.53 -9.46
CA ASP A 39 -2.95 2.89 -10.66
C ASP A 39 -3.09 3.78 -11.90
N GLU A 40 -4.13 4.58 -11.94
CA GLU A 40 -4.41 5.51 -13.04
C GLU A 40 -3.75 6.88 -12.86
N GLY A 41 -2.99 7.06 -11.79
CA GLY A 41 -2.31 8.33 -11.52
C GLY A 41 -3.18 9.37 -10.84
N GLU A 42 -4.32 8.97 -10.29
CA GLU A 42 -5.24 9.87 -9.61
C GLU A 42 -5.11 9.73 -8.09
N GLU A 43 -5.57 10.75 -7.37
CA GLU A 43 -5.58 10.69 -5.90
C GLU A 43 -6.73 9.80 -5.41
N PRO A 44 -6.49 9.03 -4.33
CA PRO A 44 -7.58 8.30 -3.68
C PRO A 44 -8.60 9.24 -3.06
N LEU A 45 -9.80 8.73 -2.78
CA LEU A 45 -10.87 9.53 -2.18
C LEU A 45 -10.66 9.76 -0.68
N ASP A 46 -10.10 8.77 0.03
CA ASP A 46 -9.87 8.88 1.48
C ASP A 46 -8.49 8.33 1.82
N PHE A 47 -7.54 9.24 2.01
CA PHE A 47 -6.17 8.86 2.34
C PHE A 47 -5.53 9.92 3.21
N ALA A 48 -4.45 9.53 3.88
CA ALA A 48 -3.69 10.44 4.73
C ALA A 48 -2.22 10.01 4.78
N PRO A 49 -1.28 10.95 4.92
CA PRO A 49 0.11 10.58 5.12
C PRO A 49 0.32 10.01 6.52
N MET A 50 1.25 9.08 6.64
CA MET A 50 1.62 8.50 7.94
C MET A 50 2.55 9.42 8.73
N GLY A 51 3.04 10.49 8.13
CA GLY A 51 3.88 11.47 8.81
C GLY A 51 5.22 10.92 9.25
N ALA A 52 5.66 11.31 10.44
CA ALA A 52 6.97 10.91 10.95
C ALA A 52 7.06 9.44 11.30
N VAL A 53 5.92 8.76 11.51
CA VAL A 53 5.91 7.33 11.88
C VAL A 53 6.46 6.48 10.73
N LEU A 54 6.02 6.76 9.51
CA LEU A 54 6.49 6.07 8.31
C LEU A 54 6.62 7.09 7.19
N PRO A 55 7.76 7.79 7.10
CA PRO A 55 7.94 8.86 6.10
C PRO A 55 7.76 8.34 4.68
N GLY A 56 6.98 9.08 3.90
CA GLY A 56 6.69 8.72 2.50
C GLY A 56 5.55 7.75 2.32
N VAL A 57 5.03 7.17 3.40
CA VAL A 57 3.93 6.21 3.36
C VAL A 57 2.61 6.93 3.59
N PHE A 58 1.59 6.46 2.88
CA PHE A 58 0.21 6.93 3.01
C PHE A 58 -0.69 5.78 3.43
N GLU A 59 -1.83 6.11 4.02
CA GLU A 59 -2.83 5.10 4.31
C GLU A 59 -4.12 5.39 3.55
N LEU A 60 -4.69 4.36 2.95
CA LEU A 60 -6.08 4.36 2.51
C LEU A 60 -6.93 3.94 3.68
N ARG A 61 -8.11 4.53 3.80
CA ARG A 61 -8.98 4.32 4.94
C ARG A 61 -10.37 3.94 4.49
N ASP A 62 -10.96 2.98 5.17
CA ASP A 62 -12.38 2.65 5.06
C ASP A 62 -12.83 2.11 6.41
N GLY A 63 -14.13 2.02 6.60
CA GLY A 63 -14.63 1.52 7.87
C GLY A 63 -16.13 1.34 7.88
N ASP A 64 -16.59 0.55 8.84
CA ASP A 64 -18.00 0.37 9.15
C ASP A 64 -18.22 0.65 10.64
N SER A 65 -19.38 0.25 11.17
CA SER A 65 -19.72 0.53 12.57
C SER A 65 -18.84 -0.23 13.57
N GLU A 66 -18.15 -1.29 13.10
CA GLU A 66 -17.42 -2.19 14.02
C GLU A 66 -15.92 -2.25 13.71
N HIS A 67 -15.50 -1.91 12.49
CA HIS A 67 -14.13 -2.11 12.04
C HIS A 67 -13.62 -0.92 11.27
N TRP A 68 -12.34 -0.66 11.41
CA TRP A 68 -11.58 0.25 10.55
C TRP A 68 -10.61 -0.57 9.72
N TYR A 69 -10.64 -0.36 8.38
CA TYR A 69 -9.77 -1.03 7.42
C TYR A 69 -8.70 -0.07 6.95
N ARG A 70 -7.48 -0.56 6.85
CA ARG A 70 -6.34 0.28 6.45
C ARG A 70 -5.49 -0.43 5.41
N VAL A 71 -5.01 0.35 4.42
CA VAL A 71 -4.04 -0.09 3.43
C VAL A 71 -2.90 0.91 3.46
N LEU A 72 -1.70 0.44 3.80
CA LEU A 72 -0.51 1.29 3.83
C LEU A 72 0.26 1.11 2.54
N TYR A 73 0.56 2.22 1.86
CA TYR A 73 1.23 2.17 0.57
C TYR A 73 2.25 3.29 0.43
N ILE A 74 3.20 3.10 -0.47
CA ILE A 74 4.19 4.12 -0.82
C ILE A 74 4.32 4.20 -2.34
N PRO A 75 4.18 5.40 -2.93
CA PRO A 75 4.58 5.63 -4.32
C PRO A 75 6.11 5.67 -4.38
N LEU A 76 6.68 4.89 -5.29
CA LEU A 76 8.13 4.82 -5.40
C LEU A 76 8.50 4.34 -6.80
N GLU A 77 9.36 5.09 -7.48
CA GLU A 77 9.87 4.73 -8.81
C GLU A 77 8.75 4.44 -9.82
N GLY A 78 7.68 5.23 -9.78
CA GLY A 78 6.56 5.09 -10.71
C GLY A 78 5.59 3.96 -10.38
N LEU A 79 5.81 3.25 -9.29
CA LEU A 79 4.95 2.15 -8.84
C LEU A 79 4.29 2.50 -7.51
N ILE A 80 3.26 1.75 -7.18
CA ILE A 80 2.56 1.88 -5.90
C ILE A 80 2.77 0.56 -5.14
N TYR A 81 3.53 0.62 -4.06
CA TYR A 81 3.82 -0.56 -3.26
C TYR A 81 2.88 -0.61 -2.07
N VAL A 82 2.06 -1.66 -2.01
CA VAL A 82 1.19 -1.90 -0.87
C VAL A 82 2.00 -2.65 0.18
N LEU A 83 2.35 -1.96 1.25
CA LEU A 83 3.22 -2.49 2.30
C LEU A 83 2.48 -3.43 3.23
N HIS A 84 1.24 -3.07 3.60
CA HIS A 84 0.53 -3.80 4.64
C HIS A 84 -0.95 -3.43 4.62
N CYS A 85 -1.79 -4.42 4.88
CA CYS A 85 -3.23 -4.22 5.05
C CYS A 85 -3.64 -4.82 6.39
N PHE A 86 -4.56 -4.14 7.09
CA PHE A 86 -5.01 -4.64 8.38
C PHE A 86 -6.37 -4.06 8.75
N THR A 87 -7.02 -4.73 9.69
CA THR A 87 -8.27 -4.27 10.29
C THR A 87 -7.98 -3.91 11.74
N LYS A 88 -8.54 -2.79 12.21
CA LYS A 88 -8.42 -2.42 13.61
C LYS A 88 -9.79 -2.12 14.20
N LYS A 89 -9.90 -2.31 15.52
CA LYS A 89 -11.14 -2.09 16.25
C LYS A 89 -11.10 -0.86 17.16
N THR A 90 -9.97 -0.15 17.16
CA THR A 90 -9.77 1.04 17.98
C THR A 90 -9.25 2.18 17.14
N ASN A 91 -9.30 3.40 17.67
CA ASN A 91 -8.81 4.57 16.97
C ASN A 91 -7.30 4.52 16.72
N GLN A 92 -6.55 3.84 17.59
CA GLN A 92 -5.10 3.80 17.47
C GLN A 92 -4.68 2.59 16.65
N THR A 93 -3.69 2.80 15.80
CA THR A 93 -3.08 1.70 15.05
C THR A 93 -2.17 0.91 15.99
N PRO A 94 -2.40 -0.42 16.12
CA PRO A 94 -1.52 -1.23 16.97
C PRO A 94 -0.07 -1.16 16.50
N PRO A 95 0.90 -1.08 17.43
CA PRO A 95 2.32 -0.98 17.05
C PRO A 95 2.80 -2.08 16.12
N LYS A 96 2.28 -3.29 16.25
CA LYS A 96 2.68 -4.41 15.37
C LYS A 96 2.40 -4.13 13.90
N GLU A 97 1.37 -3.34 13.60
CA GLU A 97 1.03 -3.02 12.21
C GLU A 97 2.03 -2.05 11.60
N THR A 98 2.41 -1.02 12.37
CA THR A 98 3.43 -0.08 11.88
C THR A 98 4.81 -0.73 11.83
N GLU A 99 5.11 -1.63 12.73
CA GLU A 99 6.37 -2.38 12.72
C GLU A 99 6.48 -3.27 11.47
N THR A 100 5.40 -3.97 11.13
CA THR A 100 5.38 -4.81 9.94
C THR A 100 5.57 -3.96 8.68
N ALA A 101 4.83 -2.86 8.58
CA ALA A 101 4.95 -1.96 7.43
C ALA A 101 6.37 -1.36 7.35
N GLY A 102 6.91 -0.95 8.48
CA GLY A 102 8.26 -0.37 8.54
C GLY A 102 9.34 -1.34 8.11
N ARG A 103 9.23 -2.60 8.53
CA ARG A 103 10.18 -3.64 8.13
C ARG A 103 10.11 -3.89 6.62
N ARG A 104 8.90 -3.97 6.07
CA ARG A 104 8.71 -4.17 4.63
C ARG A 104 9.21 -2.96 3.83
N LEU A 105 9.00 -1.76 4.35
CA LEU A 105 9.50 -0.54 3.73
C LEU A 105 11.03 -0.53 3.68
N GLN A 106 11.68 -0.91 4.78
CA GLN A 106 13.14 -0.96 4.83
C GLN A 106 13.70 -1.91 3.78
N LEU A 107 13.13 -3.12 3.69
CA LEU A 107 13.56 -4.09 2.69
C LEU A 107 13.30 -3.58 1.26
N LEU A 108 12.17 -2.93 1.05
CA LEU A 108 11.86 -2.35 -0.26
C LEU A 108 12.87 -1.29 -0.65
N ARG A 109 13.21 -0.38 0.26
CA ARG A 109 14.17 0.70 -0.02
C ARG A 109 15.55 0.13 -0.34
N GLN A 110 15.96 -0.93 0.36
CA GLN A 110 17.21 -1.62 0.08
C GLN A 110 17.20 -2.25 -1.32
N GLU A 111 16.10 -2.89 -1.68
CA GLU A 111 15.95 -3.51 -2.99
C GLU A 111 15.96 -2.48 -4.12
N VAL A 112 15.25 -1.37 -3.95
CA VAL A 112 15.23 -0.29 -4.95
C VAL A 112 16.63 0.31 -5.11
N ALA A 113 17.33 0.55 -4.00
CA ALA A 113 18.69 1.08 -4.05
C ALA A 113 19.64 0.12 -4.76
N ARG A 114 19.50 -1.19 -4.52
CA ARG A 114 20.30 -2.22 -5.18
C ARG A 114 20.05 -2.21 -6.70
N ARG A 115 18.79 -2.14 -7.11
CA ARG A 115 18.44 -2.10 -8.55
C ARG A 115 19.02 -0.88 -9.25
N LYS A 116 18.96 0.28 -8.59
CA LYS A 116 19.56 1.50 -9.15
C LYS A 116 21.05 1.39 -9.30
N LYS A 117 21.72 0.78 -8.32
CA LYS A 117 23.18 0.59 -8.36
C LYS A 117 23.57 -0.35 -9.50
N GLU A 118 22.83 -1.43 -9.68
CA GLU A 118 23.08 -2.37 -10.78
C GLU A 118 22.88 -1.70 -12.14
N ALA A 119 21.82 -0.91 -12.29
CA ALA A 119 21.56 -0.21 -13.54
C ALA A 119 22.69 0.75 -13.91
N LYS A 120 23.34 1.39 -12.91
CA LYS A 120 24.48 2.24 -13.15
C LYS A 120 25.71 1.47 -13.63
N HIS A 121 25.88 0.24 -13.13
CA HIS A 121 27.05 -0.58 -13.49
C HIS A 121 26.95 -1.23 -14.86
N GLU A 122 25.75 -1.32 -15.40
CA GLU A 122 25.54 -1.93 -16.73
C GLU A 122 25.82 -0.98 -17.90
N LYS A 123 26.12 0.27 -17.61
CA LYS A 123 26.41 1.23 -18.66
C LYS A 123 27.91 1.24 -19.02
#